data_58901127bce6d559f9bdb5ba743375ec
#
_entry.id   58901127bce6d559f9bdb5ba743375ec
#
_cell.length_a   1.000
_cell.length_b   1.000
_cell.length_c   1.000
_cell.angle_alpha   90.00
_cell.angle_beta   90.00
_cell.angle_gamma   90.00
#
_symmetry.space_group_name_H-M   'P 1'
#
loop_
_entity.id
_entity.type
_entity.pdbx_description
1 polymer ?
#
loop_
_entity_poly.entity_id
_entity_poly.type
_entity_poly.pdbx_seq_one_letter_code
_entity_poly.pdbx_strand_id
1 'polypeptide(L)'
;MVMIDSALCVGCGACAKDCPGHAIYIKEGKAEAVRPCIQCGHCVAVCPVKAVSIPEYDMEEVEEYDPETFRIAPENFLHAVKFRRSIRNYTAQPLEREALEHILAAGRYTATAKNAQACTFVVVQERLEEFKSLFWEEVPGLLEKLKAQESPYFSPFRYFYQQWKRNPANDTFFFNTPCLLVIAAENPLDGGLAAANMENQAVAEGAGVLYSGYLMRSISASPRLLEWLGTGDKPIACCMLAGYPAVSYRRTAPRKKADIIWK
;
A
#
# COMPACT_ATOMS: atom_id res chain seq x y z
N MET A 1 10.53 22.45 -7.36
CA MET A 1 11.46 22.27 -8.53
C MET A 1 12.77 21.71 -8.01
N VAL A 2 13.45 20.86 -8.77
CA VAL A 2 14.80 20.37 -8.39
C VAL A 2 15.78 21.53 -8.25
N MET A 3 16.54 21.53 -7.17
CA MET A 3 17.63 22.46 -6.93
C MET A 3 18.99 21.76 -7.09
N ILE A 4 19.96 22.47 -7.64
CA ILE A 4 21.32 21.95 -7.85
C ILE A 4 22.31 22.96 -7.25
N ASP A 5 23.07 22.49 -6.27
CA ASP A 5 24.15 23.28 -5.68
C ASP A 5 25.33 23.32 -6.64
N SER A 6 25.57 24.46 -7.25
CA SER A 6 26.66 24.66 -8.20
C SER A 6 28.05 24.59 -7.54
N ALA A 7 28.15 24.84 -6.23
CA ALA A 7 29.42 24.73 -5.52
C ALA A 7 29.84 23.26 -5.35
N LEU A 8 28.88 22.38 -5.07
CA LEU A 8 29.10 20.95 -4.95
C LEU A 8 29.15 20.21 -6.29
N CYS A 9 28.40 20.70 -7.29
CA CYS A 9 28.28 20.04 -8.57
C CYS A 9 29.63 19.93 -9.30
N VAL A 10 30.00 18.73 -9.69
CA VAL A 10 31.24 18.43 -10.44
C VAL A 10 31.04 18.28 -11.94
N GLY A 11 29.81 18.51 -12.46
CA GLY A 11 29.49 18.46 -13.88
C GLY A 11 29.54 17.06 -14.53
N CYS A 12 29.48 16.00 -13.75
CA CYS A 12 29.61 14.62 -14.25
C CYS A 12 28.51 14.18 -15.23
N GLY A 13 27.38 14.89 -15.29
CA GLY A 13 26.28 14.63 -16.21
C GLY A 13 25.34 13.45 -15.84
N ALA A 14 25.60 12.74 -14.76
CA ALA A 14 24.80 11.57 -14.38
C ALA A 14 23.31 11.91 -14.22
N CYS A 15 22.99 13.00 -13.53
CA CYS A 15 21.61 13.47 -13.33
C CYS A 15 20.90 13.87 -14.64
N ALA A 16 21.63 14.47 -15.59
CA ALA A 16 21.07 14.83 -16.90
C ALA A 16 20.79 13.58 -17.75
N LYS A 17 21.70 12.59 -17.71
CA LYS A 17 21.58 11.33 -18.45
C LYS A 17 20.42 10.48 -17.95
N ASP A 18 20.21 10.42 -16.64
CA ASP A 18 19.17 9.58 -16.01
C ASP A 18 17.80 10.28 -15.90
N CYS A 19 17.69 11.53 -16.27
CA CYS A 19 16.43 12.28 -16.18
C CYS A 19 15.41 11.85 -17.24
N PRO A 20 14.31 11.14 -16.88
CA PRO A 20 13.33 10.67 -17.86
C PRO A 20 12.58 11.81 -18.57
N GLY A 21 12.49 12.96 -17.92
CA GLY A 21 11.86 14.17 -18.47
C GLY A 21 12.82 15.11 -19.20
N HIS A 22 14.12 14.78 -19.27
CA HIS A 22 15.15 15.67 -19.84
C HIS A 22 15.07 17.09 -19.27
N ALA A 23 14.85 17.22 -17.94
CA ALA A 23 14.68 18.49 -17.27
C ALA A 23 16.01 19.10 -16.78
N ILE A 24 17.13 18.37 -16.91
CA ILE A 24 18.46 18.78 -16.45
C ILE A 24 19.43 18.72 -17.63
N TYR A 25 20.24 19.77 -17.78
CA TYR A 25 21.30 19.87 -18.79
C TYR A 25 22.62 20.25 -18.14
N ILE A 26 23.73 20.00 -18.85
CA ILE A 26 25.04 20.48 -18.44
C ILE A 26 25.33 21.77 -19.22
N LYS A 27 25.59 22.83 -18.47
CA LYS A 27 25.97 24.12 -19.01
C LYS A 27 27.22 24.64 -18.28
N GLU A 28 28.23 25.06 -19.00
CA GLU A 28 29.50 25.54 -18.43
C GLU A 28 30.12 24.61 -17.40
N GLY A 29 29.99 23.28 -17.61
CA GLY A 29 30.54 22.27 -16.72
C GLY A 29 29.73 22.02 -15.45
N LYS A 30 28.50 22.56 -15.31
CA LYS A 30 27.61 22.36 -14.18
C LYS A 30 26.25 21.88 -14.67
N ALA A 31 25.52 21.17 -13.80
CA ALA A 31 24.15 20.78 -14.07
C ALA A 31 23.19 21.94 -13.76
N GLU A 32 22.22 22.16 -14.62
CA GLU A 32 21.14 23.15 -14.44
C GLU A 32 19.77 22.49 -14.70
N ALA A 33 18.80 22.76 -13.81
CA ALA A 33 17.41 22.39 -14.03
C ALA A 33 16.73 23.47 -14.88
N VAL A 34 16.25 23.10 -16.08
CA VAL A 34 15.80 24.07 -17.09
C VAL A 34 14.27 24.11 -17.26
N ARG A 35 13.54 23.19 -16.66
CA ARG A 35 12.06 23.12 -16.74
C ARG A 35 11.46 22.34 -15.57
N PRO A 36 10.13 22.50 -15.31
CA PRO A 36 9.41 21.69 -14.36
C PRO A 36 9.55 20.19 -14.65
N CYS A 37 9.58 19.38 -13.59
CA CYS A 37 9.72 17.92 -13.68
C CYS A 37 8.72 17.20 -12.75
N ILE A 38 8.65 15.88 -12.86
CA ILE A 38 7.79 15.04 -12.02
C ILE A 38 8.39 14.73 -10.64
N GLN A 39 9.50 15.35 -10.28
CA GLN A 39 10.18 15.20 -8.98
C GLN A 39 10.44 13.75 -8.57
N CYS A 40 10.81 12.89 -9.53
CA CYS A 40 10.96 11.44 -9.31
C CYS A 40 12.20 11.03 -8.49
N GLY A 41 13.08 11.97 -8.13
CA GLY A 41 14.25 11.71 -7.29
C GLY A 41 15.44 11.03 -7.98
N HIS A 42 15.36 10.60 -9.25
CA HIS A 42 16.46 9.95 -9.97
C HIS A 42 17.75 10.76 -9.93
N CYS A 43 17.65 12.07 -10.16
CA CYS A 43 18.82 12.97 -10.13
C CYS A 43 19.42 13.11 -8.73
N VAL A 44 18.64 12.98 -7.68
CA VAL A 44 19.12 12.93 -6.29
C VAL A 44 19.87 11.63 -6.06
N ALA A 45 19.25 10.49 -6.40
CA ALA A 45 19.77 9.17 -6.14
C ALA A 45 21.10 8.87 -6.91
N VAL A 46 21.29 9.45 -8.11
CA VAL A 46 22.47 9.20 -8.94
C VAL A 46 23.62 10.18 -8.69
N CYS A 47 23.42 11.23 -7.87
CA CYS A 47 24.43 12.29 -7.67
C CYS A 47 25.55 11.85 -6.73
N PRO A 48 26.81 11.68 -7.22
CA PRO A 48 27.90 11.16 -6.40
C PRO A 48 28.40 12.15 -5.33
N VAL A 49 28.02 13.43 -5.44
CA VAL A 49 28.46 14.50 -4.53
C VAL A 49 27.27 15.18 -3.81
N LYS A 50 26.08 14.58 -3.86
CA LYS A 50 24.87 15.09 -3.16
C LYS A 50 24.50 16.56 -3.51
N ALA A 51 24.86 17.00 -4.73
CA ALA A 51 24.60 18.36 -5.18
C ALA A 51 23.14 18.64 -5.57
N VAL A 52 22.27 17.61 -5.60
CA VAL A 52 20.89 17.71 -6.07
C VAL A 52 19.92 17.49 -4.91
N SER A 53 18.92 18.38 -4.81
CA SER A 53 17.85 18.28 -3.83
C SER A 53 16.47 18.57 -4.43
N ILE A 54 15.43 18.13 -3.74
CA ILE A 54 14.03 18.43 -4.02
C ILE A 54 13.46 19.08 -2.75
N PRO A 55 13.42 20.42 -2.64
CA PRO A 55 13.07 21.11 -1.40
C PRO A 55 11.68 20.82 -0.85
N GLU A 56 10.79 20.31 -1.69
CA GLU A 56 9.44 19.90 -1.31
C GLU A 56 9.40 18.53 -0.59
N TYR A 57 10.53 17.79 -0.55
CA TYR A 57 10.68 16.49 0.13
C TYR A 57 11.65 16.61 1.30
N ASP A 58 11.47 15.74 2.27
CA ASP A 58 12.44 15.59 3.35
C ASP A 58 13.71 14.92 2.81
N MET A 59 14.77 15.70 2.70
CA MET A 59 16.06 15.20 2.19
C MET A 59 16.84 14.42 3.24
N GLU A 60 16.45 14.46 4.52
CA GLU A 60 17.06 13.66 5.59
C GLU A 60 16.61 12.18 5.52
N GLU A 61 15.47 11.90 4.87
CA GLU A 61 15.01 10.54 4.59
C GLU A 61 15.78 9.85 3.44
N VAL A 62 16.67 10.56 2.73
CA VAL A 62 17.45 9.98 1.62
C VAL A 62 18.60 9.17 2.16
N GLU A 63 18.50 7.86 2.08
CA GLU A 63 19.51 6.92 2.54
C GLU A 63 20.60 6.66 1.50
N GLU A 64 21.83 6.40 1.97
CA GLU A 64 22.90 5.93 1.10
C GLU A 64 22.80 4.43 0.89
N TYR A 65 23.09 3.97 -0.34
CA TYR A 65 23.01 2.56 -0.65
C TYR A 65 24.09 1.77 0.11
N ASP A 66 23.64 0.83 0.92
CA ASP A 66 24.46 -0.17 1.57
C ASP A 66 24.14 -1.57 1.02
N PRO A 67 25.08 -2.25 0.34
CA PRO A 67 24.82 -3.55 -0.27
C PRO A 67 24.47 -4.64 0.75
N GLU A 68 24.81 -4.51 2.02
CA GLU A 68 24.50 -5.50 3.04
C GLU A 68 23.04 -5.44 3.48
N THR A 69 22.46 -4.24 3.55
CA THR A 69 21.10 -4.02 4.04
C THR A 69 20.07 -3.86 2.92
N PHE A 70 20.45 -3.24 1.79
CA PHE A 70 19.55 -2.98 0.66
C PHE A 70 19.41 -4.15 -0.31
N ARG A 71 20.28 -5.15 -0.23
CA ARG A 71 20.26 -6.29 -1.15
C ARG A 71 19.51 -7.48 -0.57
N ILE A 72 18.40 -7.84 -1.19
CA ILE A 72 17.62 -9.03 -0.83
C ILE A 72 18.12 -10.23 -1.63
N ALA A 73 18.40 -11.36 -0.95
CA ALA A 73 18.69 -12.62 -1.63
C ALA A 73 17.47 -13.08 -2.46
N PRO A 74 17.63 -13.35 -3.78
CA PRO A 74 16.49 -13.65 -4.66
C PRO A 74 15.61 -14.79 -4.18
N GLU A 75 16.24 -15.87 -3.67
CA GLU A 75 15.53 -17.04 -3.17
C GLU A 75 14.70 -16.72 -1.92
N ASN A 76 15.22 -15.88 -1.02
CA ASN A 76 14.53 -15.49 0.21
C ASN A 76 13.28 -14.69 -0.12
N PHE A 77 13.37 -13.72 -1.04
CA PHE A 77 12.21 -12.95 -1.47
C PHE A 77 11.16 -13.86 -2.13
N LEU A 78 11.59 -14.74 -3.03
CA LEU A 78 10.67 -15.68 -3.69
C LEU A 78 10.02 -16.64 -2.68
N HIS A 79 10.75 -17.08 -1.65
CA HIS A 79 10.20 -17.90 -0.57
C HIS A 79 9.15 -17.14 0.23
N ALA A 80 9.38 -15.88 0.59
CA ALA A 80 8.40 -15.03 1.27
C ALA A 80 7.09 -14.93 0.45
N VAL A 81 7.20 -14.61 -0.85
CA VAL A 81 6.06 -14.53 -1.77
C VAL A 81 5.30 -15.86 -1.89
N LYS A 82 6.01 -17.01 -1.96
CA LYS A 82 5.40 -18.34 -2.05
C LYS A 82 4.74 -18.77 -0.74
N PHE A 83 5.28 -18.35 0.39
CA PHE A 83 4.84 -18.80 1.72
C PHE A 83 3.70 -17.95 2.27
N ARG A 84 3.60 -16.65 1.91
CA ARG A 84 2.52 -15.77 2.34
C ARG A 84 1.14 -16.36 2.04
N ARG A 85 0.16 -16.02 2.89
CA ARG A 85 -1.25 -16.48 2.80
C ARG A 85 -2.19 -15.33 3.09
N SER A 86 -3.40 -15.44 2.58
CA SER A 86 -4.55 -14.68 3.08
C SER A 86 -4.90 -15.19 4.49
N ILE A 87 -4.54 -14.42 5.50
CA ILE A 87 -4.76 -14.80 6.91
C ILE A 87 -6.21 -14.54 7.30
N ARG A 88 -6.83 -15.50 7.98
CA ARG A 88 -8.21 -15.44 8.50
C ARG A 88 -8.31 -15.93 9.93
N ASN A 89 -7.18 -15.98 10.61
CA ASN A 89 -7.10 -16.37 12.01
C ASN A 89 -5.95 -15.56 12.63
N TYR A 90 -6.28 -14.54 13.38
CA TYR A 90 -5.35 -13.59 13.96
C TYR A 90 -5.26 -13.79 15.47
N THR A 91 -4.13 -13.42 16.06
CA THR A 91 -4.02 -13.18 17.50
C THR A 91 -4.74 -11.89 17.86
N ALA A 92 -5.05 -11.72 19.15
CA ALA A 92 -5.62 -10.46 19.62
C ALA A 92 -4.57 -9.33 19.78
N GLN A 93 -3.28 -9.65 19.56
CA GLN A 93 -2.20 -8.68 19.68
C GLN A 93 -2.31 -7.64 18.56
N PRO A 94 -2.36 -6.32 18.89
CA PRO A 94 -2.30 -5.28 17.89
C PRO A 94 -0.94 -5.27 17.19
N LEU A 95 -0.88 -4.74 15.97
CA LEU A 95 0.39 -4.49 15.30
C LEU A 95 1.13 -3.37 16.03
N GLU A 96 2.42 -3.58 16.25
CA GLU A 96 3.29 -2.55 16.84
C GLU A 96 3.35 -1.32 15.92
N ARG A 97 3.52 -0.14 16.53
CA ARG A 97 3.55 1.13 15.79
C ARG A 97 4.67 1.15 14.76
N GLU A 98 5.85 0.67 15.12
CA GLU A 98 7.01 0.56 14.24
C GLU A 98 6.75 -0.35 13.04
N ALA A 99 6.16 -1.52 13.25
CA ALA A 99 5.78 -2.44 12.18
C ALA A 99 4.75 -1.80 11.21
N LEU A 100 3.79 -1.03 11.75
CA LEU A 100 2.83 -0.29 10.92
C LEU A 100 3.54 0.80 10.09
N GLU A 101 4.49 1.52 10.66
CA GLU A 101 5.27 2.55 9.97
C GLU A 101 6.10 1.95 8.84
N HIS A 102 6.75 0.81 9.03
CA HIS A 102 7.44 0.08 7.97
C HIS A 102 6.50 -0.38 6.86
N ILE A 103 5.33 -0.93 7.22
CA ILE A 103 4.31 -1.35 6.24
C ILE A 103 3.83 -0.15 5.42
N LEU A 104 3.57 0.99 6.05
CA LEU A 104 3.15 2.21 5.38
C LEU A 104 4.25 2.79 4.50
N ALA A 105 5.51 2.76 4.96
CA ALA A 105 6.67 3.18 4.17
C ALA A 105 6.80 2.36 2.89
N ALA A 106 6.66 1.03 2.95
CA ALA A 106 6.67 0.17 1.77
C ALA A 106 5.59 0.55 0.74
N GLY A 107 4.41 0.96 1.21
CA GLY A 107 3.36 1.52 0.35
C GLY A 107 3.73 2.88 -0.24
N ARG A 108 4.29 3.78 0.59
CA ARG A 108 4.70 5.14 0.21
C ARG A 108 5.81 5.14 -0.86
N TYR A 109 6.79 4.25 -0.73
CA TYR A 109 7.90 4.13 -1.69
C TYR A 109 7.56 3.32 -2.95
N THR A 110 6.30 2.89 -3.09
CA THR A 110 5.85 2.22 -4.32
C THR A 110 5.74 3.21 -5.47
N ALA A 111 6.23 2.81 -6.63
CA ALA A 111 6.13 3.62 -7.84
C ALA A 111 4.67 3.92 -8.20
N THR A 112 4.41 5.16 -8.60
CA THR A 112 3.10 5.63 -9.07
C THR A 112 3.19 6.24 -10.46
N ALA A 113 2.09 6.26 -11.19
CA ALA A 113 2.04 6.88 -12.51
C ALA A 113 2.53 8.33 -12.43
N LYS A 114 3.54 8.69 -13.25
CA LYS A 114 4.16 10.02 -13.29
C LYS A 114 4.68 10.53 -11.93
N ASN A 115 5.02 9.61 -11.03
CA ASN A 115 5.42 9.93 -9.65
C ASN A 115 4.38 10.79 -8.91
N ALA A 116 3.09 10.51 -9.12
CA ALA A 116 2.01 11.29 -8.53
C ALA A 116 1.96 11.18 -7.00
N GLN A 117 2.44 10.07 -6.41
CA GLN A 117 2.48 9.81 -4.97
C GLN A 117 1.13 10.07 -4.27
N ALA A 118 0.03 9.80 -4.98
CA ALA A 118 -1.32 10.23 -4.60
C ALA A 118 -2.11 9.19 -3.78
N CYS A 119 -1.47 8.12 -3.33
CA CYS A 119 -2.12 7.16 -2.43
C CYS A 119 -2.37 7.76 -1.05
N THR A 120 -3.54 7.50 -0.50
CA THR A 120 -3.87 7.78 0.90
C THR A 120 -3.96 6.45 1.64
N PHE A 121 -3.28 6.36 2.77
CA PHE A 121 -3.27 5.18 3.62
C PHE A 121 -4.03 5.49 4.91
N VAL A 122 -5.03 4.67 5.24
CA VAL A 122 -5.77 4.79 6.50
C VAL A 122 -5.54 3.54 7.33
N VAL A 123 -5.08 3.74 8.56
CA VAL A 123 -4.88 2.68 9.56
C VAL A 123 -6.02 2.77 10.57
N VAL A 124 -6.80 1.71 10.66
CA VAL A 124 -7.89 1.58 11.64
C VAL A 124 -7.53 0.45 12.59
N GLN A 125 -6.93 0.78 13.73
CA GLN A 125 -6.55 -0.15 14.80
C GLN A 125 -7.19 0.27 16.12
N GLU A 126 -6.87 1.42 16.67
CA GLU A 126 -7.40 1.90 17.96
C GLU A 126 -8.92 2.09 17.93
N ARG A 127 -9.48 2.54 16.81
CA ARG A 127 -10.92 2.78 16.62
C ARG A 127 -11.61 1.70 15.78
N LEU A 128 -11.04 0.47 15.74
CA LEU A 128 -11.56 -0.59 14.90
C LEU A 128 -12.97 -1.04 15.30
N GLU A 129 -13.26 -1.12 16.59
CA GLU A 129 -14.60 -1.53 17.05
C GLU A 129 -15.67 -0.45 16.75
N GLU A 130 -15.28 0.82 16.77
CA GLU A 130 -16.18 1.91 16.34
C GLU A 130 -16.47 1.78 14.83
N PHE A 131 -15.44 1.54 14.01
CA PHE A 131 -15.61 1.29 12.58
C PHE A 131 -16.50 0.07 12.31
N LYS A 132 -16.29 -1.05 13.02
CA LYS A 132 -17.12 -2.26 12.88
C LYS A 132 -18.58 -1.98 13.23
N SER A 133 -18.83 -1.20 14.27
CA SER A 133 -20.19 -0.82 14.65
C SER A 133 -20.87 -0.02 13.54
N LEU A 134 -20.19 1.01 13.03
CA LEU A 134 -20.67 1.81 11.92
C LEU A 134 -20.89 0.98 10.65
N PHE A 135 -19.96 0.08 10.35
CA PHE A 135 -20.07 -0.83 9.21
C PHE A 135 -21.35 -1.67 9.27
N TRP A 136 -21.65 -2.27 10.42
CA TRP A 136 -22.85 -3.11 10.56
C TRP A 136 -24.15 -2.32 10.56
N GLU A 137 -24.12 -1.04 10.92
CA GLU A 137 -25.26 -0.12 10.75
C GLU A 137 -25.56 0.16 9.27
N GLU A 138 -24.54 0.22 8.42
CA GLU A 138 -24.67 0.50 6.99
C GLU A 138 -25.06 -0.74 6.14
N VAL A 139 -24.84 -1.96 6.65
CA VAL A 139 -25.12 -3.19 5.91
C VAL A 139 -26.56 -3.37 5.48
N PRO A 140 -27.62 -3.01 6.25
CA PRO A 140 -29.00 -3.09 5.77
C PRO A 140 -29.26 -2.31 4.49
N GLY A 141 -28.81 -1.06 4.42
CA GLY A 141 -28.93 -0.23 3.22
C GLY A 141 -28.14 -0.79 2.03
N LEU A 142 -26.95 -1.37 2.28
CA LEU A 142 -26.21 -2.08 1.27
C LEU A 142 -26.97 -3.31 0.74
N LEU A 143 -27.60 -4.09 1.62
CA LEU A 143 -28.39 -5.26 1.21
C LEU A 143 -29.59 -4.88 0.33
N GLU A 144 -30.28 -3.78 0.62
CA GLU A 144 -31.36 -3.27 -0.22
C GLU A 144 -30.85 -2.93 -1.63
N LYS A 145 -29.74 -2.19 -1.72
CA LYS A 145 -29.09 -1.85 -3.01
C LYS A 145 -28.70 -3.10 -3.79
N LEU A 146 -28.02 -4.06 -3.14
CA LEU A 146 -27.56 -5.29 -3.77
C LEU A 146 -28.74 -6.15 -4.24
N LYS A 147 -29.85 -6.17 -3.50
CA LYS A 147 -31.06 -6.90 -3.88
C LYS A 147 -31.72 -6.25 -5.12
N ALA A 148 -31.86 -4.93 -5.12
CA ALA A 148 -32.44 -4.19 -6.25
C ALA A 148 -31.62 -4.35 -7.55
N GLN A 149 -30.31 -4.53 -7.44
CA GLN A 149 -29.38 -4.75 -8.55
C GLN A 149 -29.24 -6.22 -8.95
N GLU A 150 -29.96 -7.15 -8.33
CA GLU A 150 -29.81 -8.60 -8.52
C GLU A 150 -28.35 -9.07 -8.38
N SER A 151 -27.59 -8.39 -7.50
CA SER A 151 -26.15 -8.59 -7.34
C SER A 151 -25.82 -9.98 -6.78
N PRO A 152 -24.82 -10.68 -7.34
CA PRO A 152 -24.35 -11.96 -6.77
C PRO A 152 -23.80 -11.83 -5.35
N TYR A 153 -23.48 -10.60 -4.91
CA TYR A 153 -23.00 -10.32 -3.55
C TYR A 153 -24.12 -10.24 -2.51
N PHE A 154 -25.39 -10.17 -2.89
CA PHE A 154 -26.52 -10.10 -1.95
C PHE A 154 -26.54 -11.26 -0.98
N SER A 155 -26.46 -12.50 -1.47
CA SER A 155 -26.53 -13.70 -0.61
C SER A 155 -25.36 -13.82 0.37
N PRO A 156 -24.09 -13.61 -0.04
CA PRO A 156 -22.96 -13.58 0.89
C PRO A 156 -23.08 -12.49 1.97
N PHE A 157 -23.42 -11.25 1.60
CA PHE A 157 -23.58 -10.17 2.58
C PHE A 157 -24.72 -10.42 3.55
N ARG A 158 -25.85 -10.94 3.06
CA ARG A 158 -26.97 -11.34 3.92
C ARG A 158 -26.55 -12.42 4.91
N TYR A 159 -25.76 -13.39 4.48
CA TYR A 159 -25.23 -14.44 5.36
C TYR A 159 -24.36 -13.84 6.47
N PHE A 160 -23.38 -13.02 6.17
CA PHE A 160 -22.50 -12.37 7.16
C PHE A 160 -23.30 -11.52 8.15
N TYR A 161 -24.25 -10.73 7.65
CA TYR A 161 -25.11 -9.91 8.51
C TYR A 161 -25.96 -10.74 9.45
N GLN A 162 -26.51 -11.84 8.98
CA GLN A 162 -27.28 -12.78 9.84
C GLN A 162 -26.39 -13.46 10.88
N GLN A 163 -25.16 -13.83 10.54
CA GLN A 163 -24.22 -14.42 11.51
C GLN A 163 -23.88 -13.38 12.60
N TRP A 164 -23.55 -12.17 12.21
CA TRP A 164 -23.27 -11.09 13.15
C TRP A 164 -24.48 -10.80 14.06
N LYS A 165 -25.69 -10.72 13.53
CA LYS A 165 -26.89 -10.53 14.35
C LYS A 165 -27.17 -11.65 15.37
N ARG A 166 -26.81 -12.89 15.02
CA ARG A 166 -26.98 -14.04 15.92
C ARG A 166 -25.94 -14.06 17.04
N ASN A 167 -24.72 -13.77 16.71
CA ASN A 167 -23.61 -13.75 17.65
C ASN A 167 -22.49 -12.80 17.17
N PRO A 168 -22.52 -11.54 17.59
CA PRO A 168 -21.51 -10.55 17.22
C PRO A 168 -20.08 -10.95 17.60
N ALA A 169 -19.91 -11.77 18.65
CA ALA A 169 -18.58 -12.25 19.06
C ALA A 169 -17.98 -13.27 18.10
N ASN A 170 -18.80 -13.94 17.27
CA ASN A 170 -18.31 -14.84 16.21
C ASN A 170 -18.08 -14.02 14.92
N ASP A 171 -16.98 -13.28 14.88
CA ASP A 171 -16.65 -12.37 13.80
C ASP A 171 -16.14 -13.11 12.56
N THR A 172 -17.08 -13.60 11.75
CA THR A 172 -16.80 -14.32 10.51
C THR A 172 -16.52 -13.40 9.32
N PHE A 173 -16.66 -12.09 9.47
CA PHE A 173 -16.44 -11.11 8.41
C PHE A 173 -15.08 -10.40 8.53
N PHE A 174 -14.75 -9.92 9.73
CA PHE A 174 -13.46 -9.28 10.01
C PHE A 174 -12.43 -10.29 10.58
N PHE A 175 -12.84 -11.53 10.87
CA PHE A 175 -11.96 -12.61 11.37
C PHE A 175 -11.22 -12.24 12.66
N ASN A 176 -11.81 -11.44 13.52
CA ASN A 176 -11.19 -10.90 14.73
C ASN A 176 -9.83 -10.22 14.46
N THR A 177 -9.68 -9.60 13.29
CA THR A 177 -8.46 -8.84 12.97
C THR A 177 -8.26 -7.71 13.97
N PRO A 178 -7.03 -7.41 14.40
CA PRO A 178 -6.76 -6.24 15.22
C PRO A 178 -6.62 -4.94 14.41
N CYS A 179 -6.46 -5.02 13.08
CA CYS A 179 -6.20 -3.86 12.25
C CYS A 179 -6.86 -3.97 10.86
N LEU A 180 -7.37 -2.86 10.37
CA LEU A 180 -7.81 -2.66 8.99
C LEU A 180 -6.93 -1.58 8.35
N LEU A 181 -6.35 -1.90 7.19
CA LEU A 181 -5.63 -0.97 6.34
C LEU A 181 -6.47 -0.68 5.10
N VAL A 182 -6.70 0.61 4.83
CA VAL A 182 -7.44 1.05 3.63
C VAL A 182 -6.52 1.91 2.78
N ILE A 183 -6.45 1.58 1.50
CA ILE A 183 -5.69 2.33 0.51
C ILE A 183 -6.68 2.98 -0.46
N ALA A 184 -6.67 4.31 -0.54
CA ALA A 184 -7.42 5.09 -1.50
C ALA A 184 -6.46 5.72 -2.52
N ALA A 185 -6.79 5.66 -3.80
CA ALA A 185 -5.96 6.18 -4.88
C ALA A 185 -6.82 6.52 -6.10
N GLU A 186 -6.50 7.61 -6.80
CA GLU A 186 -7.12 7.99 -8.07
C GLU A 186 -6.90 6.90 -9.14
N ASN A 187 -5.69 6.36 -9.20
CA ASN A 187 -5.36 5.23 -10.05
C ASN A 187 -5.40 3.93 -9.23
N PRO A 188 -6.35 3.02 -9.49
CA PRO A 188 -6.45 1.77 -8.76
C PRO A 188 -5.20 0.87 -8.87
N LEU A 189 -4.44 0.98 -9.97
CA LEU A 189 -3.19 0.25 -10.14
C LEU A 189 -2.14 0.69 -9.13
N ASP A 190 -1.97 2.01 -8.95
CA ASP A 190 -1.01 2.56 -7.97
C ASP A 190 -1.36 2.06 -6.55
N GLY A 191 -2.66 2.11 -6.18
CA GLY A 191 -3.12 1.59 -4.89
C GLY A 191 -2.92 0.08 -4.74
N GLY A 192 -3.11 -0.70 -5.82
CA GLY A 192 -2.90 -2.15 -5.82
C GLY A 192 -1.42 -2.52 -5.68
N LEU A 193 -0.52 -1.79 -6.35
CA LEU A 193 0.94 -1.97 -6.23
C LEU A 193 1.42 -1.61 -4.82
N ALA A 194 0.94 -0.50 -4.26
CA ALA A 194 1.22 -0.11 -2.88
C ALA A 194 0.78 -1.19 -1.89
N ALA A 195 -0.46 -1.69 -2.02
CA ALA A 195 -0.97 -2.76 -1.19
C ALA A 195 -0.12 -4.05 -1.26
N ALA A 196 0.40 -4.41 -2.45
CA ALA A 196 1.25 -5.58 -2.62
C ALA A 196 2.60 -5.42 -1.90
N ASN A 197 3.22 -4.24 -1.94
CA ASN A 197 4.45 -3.96 -1.20
C ASN A 197 4.19 -3.93 0.31
N MET A 198 3.08 -3.33 0.74
CA MET A 198 2.64 -3.36 2.15
C MET A 198 2.44 -4.79 2.66
N GLU A 199 1.85 -5.70 1.84
CA GLU A 199 1.73 -7.12 2.20
C GLU A 199 3.10 -7.79 2.37
N ASN A 200 4.04 -7.52 1.45
CA ASN A 200 5.39 -8.09 1.54
C ASN A 200 6.12 -7.60 2.81
N GLN A 201 6.00 -6.32 3.13
CA GLN A 201 6.57 -5.78 4.36
C GLN A 201 5.89 -6.35 5.60
N ALA A 202 4.55 -6.49 5.61
CA ALA A 202 3.84 -7.12 6.72
C ALA A 202 4.35 -8.56 6.97
N VAL A 203 4.65 -9.32 5.92
CA VAL A 203 5.23 -10.66 6.05
C VAL A 203 6.64 -10.61 6.66
N ALA A 204 7.45 -9.61 6.31
CA ALA A 204 8.78 -9.40 6.91
C ALA A 204 8.68 -9.07 8.41
N GLU A 205 7.64 -8.33 8.83
CA GLU A 205 7.31 -8.03 10.23
C GLU A 205 6.67 -9.21 10.99
N GLY A 206 6.55 -10.39 10.37
CA GLY A 206 5.86 -11.54 10.97
C GLY A 206 4.34 -11.42 11.01
N ALA A 207 3.79 -10.37 10.43
CA ALA A 207 2.35 -10.18 10.28
C ALA A 207 1.82 -10.84 9.01
N GLY A 208 0.51 -10.79 8.83
CA GLY A 208 -0.13 -11.27 7.62
C GLY A 208 -1.39 -10.49 7.30
N VAL A 209 -1.79 -10.52 6.04
CA VAL A 209 -2.93 -9.75 5.58
C VAL A 209 -3.96 -10.62 4.86
N LEU A 210 -5.18 -10.10 4.78
CA LEU A 210 -6.26 -10.58 3.92
C LEU A 210 -6.80 -9.41 3.10
N TYR A 211 -6.65 -9.47 1.79
CA TYR A 211 -7.35 -8.57 0.88
C TYR A 211 -8.85 -8.80 0.94
N SER A 212 -9.62 -7.79 1.34
CA SER A 212 -11.07 -7.90 1.50
C SER A 212 -11.83 -7.10 0.44
N GLY A 213 -12.19 -7.77 -0.64
CA GLY A 213 -13.07 -7.20 -1.67
C GLY A 213 -14.49 -6.91 -1.15
N TYR A 214 -14.93 -7.59 -0.12
CA TYR A 214 -16.20 -7.29 0.55
C TYR A 214 -16.15 -5.94 1.27
N LEU A 215 -15.10 -5.66 2.06
CA LEU A 215 -14.91 -4.37 2.72
C LEU A 215 -14.77 -3.25 1.69
N MET A 216 -13.93 -3.41 0.69
CA MET A 216 -13.76 -2.42 -0.37
C MET A 216 -15.12 -2.04 -0.99
N ARG A 217 -15.94 -3.03 -1.30
CA ARG A 217 -17.26 -2.84 -1.91
C ARG A 217 -18.23 -2.13 -0.97
N SER A 218 -18.24 -2.52 0.30
CA SER A 218 -19.11 -1.90 1.31
C SER A 218 -18.74 -0.44 1.58
N ILE A 219 -17.45 -0.18 1.76
CA ILE A 219 -16.94 1.17 2.02
C ILE A 219 -17.24 2.08 0.82
N SER A 220 -16.95 1.63 -0.40
CA SER A 220 -17.21 2.40 -1.62
C SER A 220 -18.70 2.68 -1.86
N ALA A 221 -19.60 1.89 -1.29
CA ALA A 221 -21.05 2.06 -1.44
C ALA A 221 -21.70 2.93 -0.36
N SER A 222 -20.96 3.29 0.70
CA SER A 222 -21.46 4.05 1.87
C SER A 222 -20.71 5.38 2.02
N PRO A 223 -21.37 6.51 1.74
CA PRO A 223 -20.79 7.83 1.99
C PRO A 223 -20.38 8.03 3.46
N ARG A 224 -21.12 7.46 4.40
CA ARG A 224 -20.86 7.57 5.84
C ARG A 224 -19.57 6.84 6.24
N LEU A 225 -19.28 5.68 5.64
CA LEU A 225 -17.99 4.97 5.85
C LEU A 225 -16.83 5.72 5.21
N LEU A 226 -17.00 6.28 4.00
CA LEU A 226 -15.98 7.09 3.34
C LEU A 226 -15.65 8.35 4.15
N GLU A 227 -16.67 9.06 4.64
CA GLU A 227 -16.51 10.23 5.50
C GLU A 227 -15.76 9.88 6.80
N TRP A 228 -16.15 8.78 7.46
CA TRP A 228 -15.49 8.32 8.69
C TRP A 228 -13.99 7.99 8.46
N LEU A 229 -13.66 7.40 7.32
CA LEU A 229 -12.28 7.06 6.94
C LEU A 229 -11.46 8.30 6.52
N GLY A 230 -12.11 9.39 6.12
CA GLY A 230 -11.43 10.64 5.75
C GLY A 230 -10.63 10.55 4.45
N THR A 231 -11.01 9.67 3.52
CA THR A 231 -10.30 9.50 2.24
C THR A 231 -10.60 10.60 1.21
N GLY A 232 -11.52 11.52 1.53
CA GLY A 232 -12.03 12.50 0.59
C GLY A 232 -12.72 11.83 -0.61
N ASP A 233 -12.54 12.40 -1.78
CA ASP A 233 -13.14 11.89 -3.03
C ASP A 233 -12.33 10.74 -3.67
N LYS A 234 -11.19 10.35 -3.08
CA LYS A 234 -10.35 9.28 -3.64
C LYS A 234 -11.03 7.93 -3.56
N PRO A 235 -11.13 7.21 -4.69
CA PRO A 235 -11.69 5.86 -4.71
C PRO A 235 -10.90 4.90 -3.81
N ILE A 236 -11.61 3.97 -3.17
CA ILE A 236 -10.95 2.89 -2.42
C ILE A 236 -10.36 1.88 -3.42
N ALA A 237 -9.05 1.81 -3.44
CA ALA A 237 -8.30 0.88 -4.29
C ALA A 237 -8.15 -0.50 -3.64
N CYS A 238 -7.95 -0.55 -2.32
CA CYS A 238 -7.74 -1.79 -1.59
C CYS A 238 -8.14 -1.68 -0.12
N CYS A 239 -8.62 -2.79 0.45
CA CYS A 239 -8.81 -2.97 1.89
C CYS A 239 -8.10 -4.26 2.33
N MET A 240 -7.31 -4.18 3.39
CA MET A 240 -6.59 -5.31 3.96
C MET A 240 -6.90 -5.42 5.45
N LEU A 241 -7.34 -6.61 5.89
CA LEU A 241 -7.31 -6.98 7.30
C LEU A 241 -5.88 -7.41 7.64
N ALA A 242 -5.31 -6.90 8.73
CA ALA A 242 -3.91 -7.10 9.07
C ALA A 242 -3.74 -7.47 10.56
N GLY A 243 -2.75 -8.30 10.87
CA GLY A 243 -2.44 -8.72 12.24
C GLY A 243 -1.48 -9.88 12.29
N TYR A 244 -1.07 -10.27 13.48
CA TYR A 244 -0.22 -11.44 13.67
C TYR A 244 -1.04 -12.73 13.52
N PRO A 245 -0.60 -13.69 12.66
CA PRO A 245 -1.32 -14.93 12.45
C PRO A 245 -1.37 -15.80 13.73
N ALA A 246 -2.56 -16.31 14.08
CA ALA A 246 -2.73 -17.33 15.11
C ALA A 246 -2.55 -18.75 14.57
N VAL A 247 -2.05 -18.89 13.34
CA VAL A 247 -1.85 -20.17 12.65
C VAL A 247 -0.44 -20.22 12.06
N SER A 248 0.22 -21.37 12.20
CA SER A 248 1.53 -21.61 11.58
C SER A 248 1.38 -22.52 10.36
N TYR A 249 1.86 -22.05 9.22
CA TYR A 249 1.92 -22.85 8.00
C TYR A 249 3.27 -23.56 7.92
N ARG A 250 3.26 -24.81 7.49
CA ARG A 250 4.48 -25.64 7.39
C ARG A 250 4.95 -25.84 5.95
N ARG A 251 4.17 -25.39 4.96
CA ARG A 251 4.44 -25.58 3.53
C ARG A 251 3.80 -24.47 2.72
N THR A 252 4.34 -24.23 1.53
CA THR A 252 3.75 -23.32 0.55
C THR A 252 2.40 -23.87 0.04
N ALA A 253 1.52 -23.01 -0.50
CA ALA A 253 0.32 -23.47 -1.18
C ALA A 253 0.65 -23.98 -2.58
N PRO A 254 -0.04 -25.00 -3.05
CA PRO A 254 0.03 -25.40 -4.45
C PRO A 254 -0.54 -24.29 -5.34
N ARG A 255 0.00 -24.22 -6.56
CA ARG A 255 -0.48 -23.33 -7.63
C ARG A 255 -0.63 -24.12 -8.93
N LYS A 256 -1.56 -23.68 -9.76
CA LYS A 256 -1.62 -24.15 -11.15
C LYS A 256 -0.32 -23.76 -11.86
N LYS A 257 0.03 -24.49 -12.93
CA LYS A 257 1.11 -24.06 -13.84
C LYS A 257 0.75 -22.69 -14.41
N ALA A 258 1.75 -21.83 -14.48
CA ALA A 258 1.56 -20.53 -15.14
C ALA A 258 1.40 -20.72 -16.66
N ASP A 259 0.54 -19.92 -17.25
CA ASP A 259 0.46 -19.77 -18.70
C ASP A 259 1.45 -18.68 -19.09
N ILE A 260 2.54 -19.09 -19.76
CA ILE A 260 3.67 -18.22 -20.11
C ILE A 260 3.95 -18.35 -21.59
N ILE A 261 3.95 -17.24 -22.27
CA ILE A 261 4.32 -17.14 -23.69
C ILE A 261 5.71 -16.52 -23.79
N TRP A 262 6.65 -17.30 -24.28
CA TRP A 262 8.00 -16.83 -24.62
C TRP A 262 8.06 -16.47 -26.13
N LYS A 263 8.49 -15.24 -26.46
CA LYS A 263 8.64 -14.77 -27.84
C LYS A 263 10.07 -14.36 -28.10
#